data_dcf8c94d091f9151db04d7b940b20d42
#
_entry.id   dcf8c94d091f9151db04d7b940b20d42
#
_cell.length_a   1.000
_cell.length_b   1.000
_cell.length_c   1.000
_cell.angle_alpha   90.00
_cell.angle_beta   90.00
_cell.angle_gamma   90.00
#
_symmetry.space_group_name_H-M   'P 1'
#
loop_
_entity.id
_entity.type
_entity.pdbx_description
1 polymer ?
#
loop_
_entity_poly.entity_id
_entity_poly.type
_entity_poly.pdbx_seq_one_letter_code
_entity_poly.pdbx_strand_id
1 'polypeptide(L)'
;MKATRAFLVCVVVGRVVYQDSAEELALLVKSDGLEPVGLLDAKRDKPDPAFFIGSGKVDELGELAHELHADVVVFDVPLSAAQQRNIERAIELPVLDRTQLILDIFRARAKSREGRLQVELAQLEHLSTRLVRGWTHLERQRGGLGKTGGPGEKQIELDRRMIGVRMKQLRDQLKRLARQRDTQRRSRSRSDTLSVSLVGYTNAGKSTLFNRLTRAKSYAADQLFATLDTTARRCWISDEETVVASDTVGFIRGLPHQLVEAFKSTLDETVHADLLLHVVDASSSVREDQISEVNAVLEEIKADDVPAILVYNKIDNTALEPEIVRHPDGRPKAVFVSALTGE
;
A
#
# COMPACT_ATOMS: atom_id res chain seq x y z
N MET A 1 13.43 7.26 23.00
CA MET A 1 14.10 6.17 22.26
C MET A 1 14.70 6.80 21.03
N LYS A 2 15.93 6.42 20.63
CA LYS A 2 16.56 6.91 19.39
C LYS A 2 15.80 6.28 18.22
N ALA A 3 15.44 7.08 17.19
CA ALA A 3 14.78 6.55 16.01
C ALA A 3 15.72 5.58 15.27
N THR A 4 15.19 4.50 14.74
CA THR A 4 15.94 3.54 13.90
C THR A 4 16.30 4.21 12.59
N ARG A 5 17.56 4.19 12.21
CA ARG A 5 18.12 4.91 11.06
C ARG A 5 18.07 4.02 9.81
N ALA A 6 17.40 4.49 8.77
CA ALA A 6 17.19 3.75 7.53
C ALA A 6 18.00 4.34 6.37
N PHE A 7 18.81 3.52 5.70
CA PHE A 7 19.47 3.89 4.45
C PHE A 7 18.61 3.42 3.27
N LEU A 8 18.34 4.32 2.33
CA LEU A 8 17.42 4.10 1.22
C LEU A 8 18.15 3.63 -0.03
N VAL A 9 17.54 2.72 -0.78
CA VAL A 9 18.06 2.24 -2.08
C VAL A 9 16.94 2.34 -3.10
N CYS A 10 17.08 3.25 -4.05
CA CYS A 10 16.17 3.39 -5.18
C CYS A 10 16.74 2.71 -6.41
N VAL A 11 15.97 1.83 -7.05
CA VAL A 11 16.45 1.02 -8.17
C VAL A 11 15.61 1.27 -9.42
N VAL A 12 16.27 1.79 -10.45
CA VAL A 12 15.71 1.94 -11.78
C VAL A 12 16.01 0.68 -12.60
N VAL A 13 14.98 -0.02 -13.06
CA VAL A 13 15.11 -1.20 -13.91
C VAL A 13 14.67 -0.87 -15.33
N GLY A 14 15.56 -1.07 -16.29
CA GLY A 14 15.32 -0.76 -17.70
C GLY A 14 15.23 0.74 -17.96
N ARG A 15 14.15 1.17 -18.66
CA ARG A 15 13.91 2.57 -19.05
C ARG A 15 12.89 3.29 -18.19
N VAL A 16 12.27 2.59 -17.25
CA VAL A 16 11.22 3.17 -16.40
C VAL A 16 11.88 3.95 -15.27
N VAL A 17 11.82 5.26 -15.34
CA VAL A 17 12.30 6.18 -14.29
C VAL A 17 11.08 6.79 -13.62
N TYR A 18 10.90 6.53 -12.35
CA TYR A 18 9.87 7.20 -11.54
C TYR A 18 10.50 8.41 -10.85
N GLN A 19 10.09 9.61 -11.25
CA GLN A 19 10.72 10.87 -10.80
C GLN A 19 10.68 11.05 -9.28
N ASP A 20 9.61 10.55 -8.62
CA ASP A 20 9.39 10.73 -7.18
C ASP A 20 9.74 9.51 -6.33
N SER A 21 10.48 8.52 -6.89
CA SER A 21 10.74 7.25 -6.20
C SER A 21 11.45 7.43 -4.85
N ALA A 22 12.43 8.30 -4.80
CA ALA A 22 13.21 8.57 -3.59
C ALA A 22 12.39 9.30 -2.52
N GLU A 23 11.60 10.30 -2.92
CA GLU A 23 10.73 11.05 -2.02
C GLU A 23 9.63 10.16 -1.45
N GLU A 24 8.99 9.37 -2.30
CA GLU A 24 7.96 8.42 -1.88
C GLU A 24 8.53 7.37 -0.91
N LEU A 25 9.71 6.81 -1.19
CA LEU A 25 10.37 5.86 -0.29
C LEU A 25 10.72 6.50 1.05
N ALA A 26 11.21 7.74 1.04
CA ALA A 26 11.50 8.47 2.27
C ALA A 26 10.23 8.74 3.11
N LEU A 27 9.09 9.03 2.44
CA LEU A 27 7.79 9.17 3.12
C LEU A 27 7.29 7.84 3.69
N LEU A 28 7.47 6.72 2.98
CA LEU A 28 7.15 5.37 3.48
C LEU A 28 7.94 5.06 4.74
N VAL A 29 9.26 5.27 4.70
CA VAL A 29 10.19 5.03 5.82
C VAL A 29 9.79 5.86 7.04
N LYS A 30 9.50 7.16 6.85
CA LYS A 30 8.99 8.03 7.92
C LYS A 30 7.63 7.58 8.47
N SER A 31 6.76 7.05 7.60
CA SER A 31 5.43 6.55 8.00
C SER A 31 5.51 5.29 8.86
N ASP A 32 6.59 4.52 8.76
CA ASP A 32 6.93 3.38 9.63
C ASP A 32 7.67 3.80 10.91
N GLY A 33 7.93 5.08 11.08
CA GLY A 33 8.65 5.63 12.26
C GLY A 33 10.17 5.50 12.19
N LEU A 34 10.71 5.21 11.01
CA LEU A 34 12.15 5.16 10.74
C LEU A 34 12.66 6.54 10.29
N GLU A 35 13.95 6.79 10.50
CA GLU A 35 14.63 8.04 10.10
C GLU A 35 15.49 7.79 8.84
N PRO A 36 15.15 8.38 7.66
CA PRO A 36 15.99 8.24 6.47
C PRO A 36 17.30 9.02 6.66
N VAL A 37 18.44 8.34 6.50
CA VAL A 37 19.78 8.92 6.75
C VAL A 37 20.65 9.03 5.52
N GLY A 38 20.31 8.34 4.43
CA GLY A 38 21.04 8.38 3.18
C GLY A 38 20.27 7.71 2.05
N LEU A 39 20.72 7.92 0.81
CA LEU A 39 20.11 7.39 -0.39
C LEU A 39 21.21 6.89 -1.36
N LEU A 40 20.99 5.73 -1.93
CA LEU A 40 21.76 5.18 -3.05
C LEU A 40 20.85 4.95 -4.25
N ASP A 41 21.17 5.56 -5.36
CA ASP A 41 20.54 5.28 -6.63
C ASP A 41 21.28 4.18 -7.39
N ALA A 42 20.55 3.17 -7.85
CA ALA A 42 21.08 2.08 -8.64
C ALA A 42 20.30 1.95 -9.96
N LYS A 43 21.00 1.79 -11.06
CA LYS A 43 20.40 1.58 -12.38
C LYS A 43 20.83 0.22 -12.93
N ARG A 44 19.87 -0.58 -13.40
CA ARG A 44 20.09 -1.90 -14.00
C ARG A 44 19.16 -2.10 -15.19
N ASP A 45 19.67 -2.69 -16.26
CA ASP A 45 18.83 -3.12 -17.37
C ASP A 45 17.97 -4.32 -16.96
N LYS A 46 18.54 -5.22 -16.16
CA LYS A 46 17.85 -6.38 -15.56
C LYS A 46 18.33 -6.58 -14.13
N PRO A 47 17.46 -7.02 -13.21
CA PRO A 47 17.83 -7.36 -11.85
C PRO A 47 18.91 -8.44 -11.81
N ASP A 48 19.91 -8.25 -10.96
CA ASP A 48 20.91 -9.29 -10.71
C ASP A 48 20.27 -10.45 -9.94
N PRO A 49 20.51 -11.72 -10.33
CA PRO A 49 19.91 -12.87 -9.67
C PRO A 49 20.31 -13.02 -8.20
N ALA A 50 21.53 -12.64 -7.83
CA ALA A 50 22.07 -12.81 -6.48
C ALA A 50 21.82 -11.61 -5.57
N PHE A 51 21.96 -10.38 -6.09
CA PHE A 51 21.98 -9.15 -5.29
C PHE A 51 21.01 -8.07 -5.77
N PHE A 52 20.24 -8.28 -6.81
CA PHE A 52 19.38 -7.31 -7.49
C PHE A 52 20.15 -6.14 -8.13
N ILE A 53 20.92 -5.39 -7.35
CA ILE A 53 21.73 -4.22 -7.80
C ILE A 53 23.14 -4.58 -8.29
N GLY A 54 23.57 -5.84 -8.11
CA GLY A 54 24.91 -6.34 -8.45
C GLY A 54 25.92 -6.14 -7.32
N SER A 55 27.00 -6.97 -7.30
CA SER A 55 27.96 -7.05 -6.19
C SER A 55 28.65 -5.71 -5.90
N GLY A 56 29.23 -5.05 -6.91
CA GLY A 56 29.94 -3.78 -6.69
C GLY A 56 29.04 -2.67 -6.10
N LYS A 57 27.74 -2.64 -6.43
CA LYS A 57 26.81 -1.71 -5.80
C LYS A 57 26.42 -2.13 -4.38
N VAL A 58 26.51 -3.42 -4.05
CA VAL A 58 26.30 -3.89 -2.66
C VAL A 58 27.50 -3.51 -1.77
N ASP A 59 28.71 -3.56 -2.30
CA ASP A 59 29.91 -3.13 -1.56
C ASP A 59 29.82 -1.61 -1.25
N GLU A 60 29.52 -0.79 -2.26
CA GLU A 60 29.26 0.66 -2.10
C GLU A 60 28.13 0.96 -1.09
N LEU A 61 27.03 0.20 -1.17
CA LEU A 61 25.91 0.30 -0.24
C LEU A 61 26.36 0.03 1.20
N GLY A 62 27.15 -1.03 1.42
CA GLY A 62 27.70 -1.39 2.72
C GLY A 62 28.56 -0.26 3.32
N GLU A 63 29.50 0.26 2.54
CA GLU A 63 30.36 1.36 2.97
C GLU A 63 29.55 2.60 3.37
N LEU A 64 28.63 3.07 2.52
CA LEU A 64 27.80 4.25 2.79
C LEU A 64 26.84 4.06 3.98
N ALA A 65 26.21 2.88 4.09
CA ALA A 65 25.28 2.60 5.18
C ALA A 65 25.99 2.56 6.55
N HIS A 66 27.22 2.00 6.60
CA HIS A 66 28.03 1.99 7.82
C HIS A 66 28.58 3.37 8.15
N GLU A 67 29.05 4.15 7.18
CA GLU A 67 29.51 5.54 7.39
C GLU A 67 28.42 6.41 7.99
N LEU A 68 27.19 6.28 7.52
CA LEU A 68 26.02 6.98 8.03
C LEU A 68 25.39 6.33 9.24
N HIS A 69 25.99 5.29 9.82
CA HIS A 69 25.47 4.55 10.97
C HIS A 69 23.99 4.17 10.82
N ALA A 70 23.65 3.58 9.67
CA ALA A 70 22.32 3.05 9.44
C ALA A 70 22.09 1.78 10.26
N ASP A 71 20.87 1.61 10.77
CA ASP A 71 20.45 0.41 11.50
C ASP A 71 19.78 -0.60 10.56
N VAL A 72 19.26 -0.13 9.41
CA VAL A 72 18.52 -0.92 8.42
C VAL A 72 18.67 -0.32 7.03
N VAL A 73 18.67 -1.16 6.00
CA VAL A 73 18.64 -0.75 4.59
C VAL A 73 17.27 -1.05 4.00
N VAL A 74 16.71 -0.11 3.24
CA VAL A 74 15.36 -0.21 2.67
C VAL A 74 15.40 -0.05 1.16
N PHE A 75 14.93 -1.06 0.43
CA PHE A 75 14.82 -1.05 -1.03
C PHE A 75 13.43 -0.62 -1.49
N ASP A 76 13.35 0.20 -2.54
CA ASP A 76 12.10 0.64 -3.17
C ASP A 76 11.46 -0.40 -4.09
N VAL A 77 12.08 -1.55 -4.23
CA VAL A 77 11.65 -2.69 -5.06
C VAL A 77 11.47 -3.95 -4.23
N PRO A 78 10.59 -4.89 -4.65
CA PRO A 78 10.49 -6.17 -3.99
C PRO A 78 11.75 -7.02 -4.25
N LEU A 79 12.29 -7.62 -3.19
CA LEU A 79 13.43 -8.52 -3.25
C LEU A 79 12.98 -9.98 -3.13
N SER A 80 13.64 -10.90 -3.83
CA SER A 80 13.50 -12.31 -3.51
C SER A 80 14.17 -12.64 -2.17
N ALA A 81 13.72 -13.70 -1.50
CA ALA A 81 14.31 -14.15 -0.23
C ALA A 81 15.83 -14.47 -0.35
N ALA A 82 16.29 -14.89 -1.53
CA ALA A 82 17.70 -15.14 -1.77
C ALA A 82 18.49 -13.83 -1.89
N GLN A 83 17.98 -12.86 -2.66
CA GLN A 83 18.61 -11.55 -2.83
C GLN A 83 18.72 -10.82 -1.49
N GLN A 84 17.63 -10.73 -0.76
CA GLN A 84 17.62 -10.09 0.57
C GLN A 84 18.69 -10.69 1.49
N ARG A 85 18.72 -12.02 1.64
CA ARG A 85 19.70 -12.71 2.48
C ARG A 85 21.14 -12.53 2.01
N ASN A 86 21.37 -12.51 0.69
CA ASN A 86 22.70 -12.30 0.16
C ASN A 86 23.18 -10.87 0.45
N ILE A 87 22.30 -9.87 0.28
CA ILE A 87 22.60 -8.47 0.61
C ILE A 87 22.84 -8.33 2.12
N GLU A 88 21.96 -8.83 2.98
CA GLU A 88 22.12 -8.79 4.44
C GLU A 88 23.45 -9.38 4.91
N ARG A 89 23.88 -10.49 4.29
CA ARG A 89 25.18 -11.11 4.60
C ARG A 89 26.37 -10.29 4.14
N ALA A 90 26.24 -9.61 3.00
CA ALA A 90 27.31 -8.81 2.43
C ALA A 90 27.52 -7.49 3.19
N ILE A 91 26.45 -6.84 3.61
CA ILE A 91 26.51 -5.54 4.29
C ILE A 91 26.41 -5.63 5.83
N GLU A 92 26.14 -6.81 6.38
CA GLU A 92 25.97 -7.07 7.82
C GLU A 92 24.88 -6.21 8.49
N LEU A 93 23.89 -5.74 7.72
CA LEU A 93 22.74 -4.97 8.20
C LEU A 93 21.44 -5.64 7.78
N PRO A 94 20.36 -5.49 8.56
CA PRO A 94 19.02 -5.90 8.16
C PRO A 94 18.58 -5.19 6.88
N VAL A 95 17.87 -5.91 6.01
CA VAL A 95 17.34 -5.37 4.75
C VAL A 95 15.82 -5.53 4.72
N LEU A 96 15.12 -4.45 4.46
CA LEU A 96 13.69 -4.44 4.18
C LEU A 96 13.46 -4.14 2.70
N ASP A 97 12.47 -4.75 2.11
CA ASP A 97 11.99 -4.36 0.79
C ASP A 97 10.70 -3.54 0.90
N ARG A 98 10.30 -2.92 -0.21
CA ARG A 98 9.09 -2.11 -0.30
C ARG A 98 7.85 -2.85 0.19
N THR A 99 7.71 -4.13 -0.14
CA THR A 99 6.57 -4.96 0.27
C THR A 99 6.51 -5.12 1.79
N GLN A 100 7.64 -5.45 2.41
CA GLN A 100 7.72 -5.60 3.87
C GLN A 100 7.44 -4.28 4.57
N LEU A 101 8.01 -3.17 4.09
CA LEU A 101 7.80 -1.83 4.66
C LEU A 101 6.31 -1.44 4.64
N ILE A 102 5.61 -1.65 3.51
CA ILE A 102 4.17 -1.40 3.40
C ILE A 102 3.37 -2.27 4.38
N LEU A 103 3.72 -3.56 4.51
CA LEU A 103 3.08 -4.47 5.46
C LEU A 103 3.27 -4.03 6.92
N ASP A 104 4.45 -3.52 7.28
CA ASP A 104 4.76 -3.06 8.63
C ASP A 104 3.99 -1.75 8.95
N ILE A 105 3.90 -0.82 8.00
CA ILE A 105 3.05 0.38 8.11
C ILE A 105 1.58 -0.03 8.33
N PHE A 106 1.07 -0.97 7.54
CA PHE A 106 -0.31 -1.44 7.67
C PHE A 106 -0.56 -2.11 9.01
N ARG A 107 0.39 -2.89 9.50
CA ARG A 107 0.32 -3.49 10.85
C ARG A 107 0.21 -2.44 11.95
N ALA A 108 0.98 -1.36 11.84
CA ALA A 108 0.94 -0.27 12.81
C ALA A 108 -0.36 0.54 12.74
N ARG A 109 -1.01 0.62 11.54
CA ARG A 109 -2.21 1.42 11.29
C ARG A 109 -3.52 0.67 11.50
N ALA A 110 -3.55 -0.66 11.40
CA ALA A 110 -4.75 -1.47 11.56
C ALA A 110 -5.34 -1.35 12.97
N LYS A 111 -6.45 -0.66 13.12
CA LYS A 111 -7.16 -0.45 14.39
C LYS A 111 -8.35 -1.39 14.53
N SER A 112 -9.10 -1.63 13.45
CA SER A 112 -10.24 -2.52 13.45
C SER A 112 -9.81 -3.98 13.61
N ARG A 113 -10.74 -4.81 14.11
CA ARG A 113 -10.53 -6.26 14.16
C ARG A 113 -10.30 -6.84 12.77
N GLU A 114 -11.05 -6.36 11.79
CA GLU A 114 -10.97 -6.84 10.41
C GLU A 114 -9.66 -6.44 9.77
N GLY A 115 -9.28 -5.15 9.83
CA GLY A 115 -8.00 -4.67 9.30
C GLY A 115 -6.81 -5.45 9.88
N ARG A 116 -6.81 -5.75 11.19
CA ARG A 116 -5.76 -6.58 11.80
C ARG A 116 -5.71 -8.00 11.24
N LEU A 117 -6.86 -8.64 11.01
CA LEU A 117 -6.91 -9.98 10.42
C LEU A 117 -6.44 -9.97 8.96
N GLN A 118 -6.78 -8.92 8.19
CA GLN A 118 -6.33 -8.73 6.82
C GLN A 118 -4.82 -8.56 6.73
N VAL A 119 -4.25 -7.68 7.57
CA VAL A 119 -2.80 -7.47 7.61
C VAL A 119 -2.07 -8.74 8.07
N GLU A 120 -2.56 -9.42 9.10
CA GLU A 120 -1.97 -10.69 9.55
C GLU A 120 -1.97 -11.73 8.43
N LEU A 121 -3.07 -11.83 7.66
CA LEU A 121 -3.13 -12.74 6.52
C LEU A 121 -2.10 -12.38 5.45
N ALA A 122 -2.01 -11.12 5.05
CA ALA A 122 -1.06 -10.66 4.04
C ALA A 122 0.41 -10.87 4.49
N GLN A 123 0.72 -10.63 5.76
CA GLN A 123 2.06 -10.89 6.32
C GLN A 123 2.40 -12.40 6.28
N LEU A 124 1.45 -13.27 6.62
CA LEU A 124 1.67 -14.72 6.56
C LEU A 124 1.82 -15.23 5.13
N GLU A 125 1.06 -14.67 4.18
CA GLU A 125 1.21 -14.97 2.76
C GLU A 125 2.57 -14.56 2.24
N HIS A 126 3.02 -13.34 2.56
CA HIS A 126 4.35 -12.86 2.21
C HIS A 126 5.45 -13.74 2.83
N LEU A 127 5.35 -14.06 4.11
CA LEU A 127 6.29 -14.95 4.82
C LEU A 127 6.32 -16.34 4.20
N SER A 128 5.15 -16.90 3.83
CA SER A 128 5.08 -18.24 3.22
C SER A 128 5.82 -18.33 1.89
N THR A 129 5.77 -17.27 1.06
CA THR A 129 6.53 -17.22 -0.20
C THR A 129 8.04 -17.15 0.03
N ARG A 130 8.48 -16.56 1.12
CA ARG A 130 9.91 -16.46 1.49
C ARG A 130 10.45 -17.75 2.08
N LEU A 131 9.66 -18.50 2.83
CA LEU A 131 10.04 -19.83 3.34
C LEU A 131 10.25 -20.83 2.20
N VAL A 132 9.42 -20.80 1.15
CA VAL A 132 9.53 -21.73 0.00
C VAL A 132 10.78 -21.48 -0.82
N ARG A 133 11.10 -20.23 -1.10
CA ARG A 133 12.21 -19.85 -1.99
C ARG A 133 13.57 -19.88 -1.30
N GLY A 134 13.61 -19.83 0.01
CA GLY A 134 14.86 -19.82 0.78
C GLY A 134 15.59 -21.17 0.80
N TRP A 135 14.94 -22.28 0.43
CA TRP A 135 15.45 -23.66 0.65
C TRP A 135 15.74 -24.45 -0.60
N THR A 136 15.27 -24.08 -1.77
CA THR A 136 15.61 -24.75 -3.04
C THR A 136 17.10 -24.73 -3.34
N HIS A 137 17.88 -23.82 -2.77
CA HIS A 137 19.34 -23.80 -2.90
C HIS A 137 20.08 -24.78 -1.98
N LEU A 138 19.52 -25.13 -0.84
CA LEU A 138 20.13 -26.12 0.08
C LEU A 138 19.91 -27.56 -0.40
N GLU A 139 18.81 -27.84 -1.08
CA GLU A 139 18.58 -29.14 -1.74
C GLU A 139 19.58 -29.41 -2.86
N ARG A 140 19.98 -28.38 -3.61
CA ARG A 140 20.98 -28.51 -4.70
C ARG A 140 22.41 -28.69 -4.22
N GLN A 141 22.77 -28.23 -3.03
CA GLN A 141 24.13 -28.41 -2.47
C GLN A 141 24.33 -29.77 -1.79
N ARG A 142 23.28 -30.52 -1.49
CA ARG A 142 23.34 -31.91 -0.98
C ARG A 142 23.02 -32.92 -2.08
N GLY A 143 23.82 -32.91 -3.13
CA GLY A 143 23.92 -34.04 -4.02
C GLY A 143 24.58 -35.21 -3.28
N GLY A 144 23.80 -36.20 -2.89
CA GLY A 144 24.33 -37.47 -2.45
C GLY A 144 23.72 -38.01 -1.15
N LEU A 145 22.96 -39.10 -1.29
CA LEU A 145 22.62 -40.12 -0.30
C LEU A 145 21.70 -39.75 0.87
N GLY A 146 20.49 -40.26 0.82
CA GLY A 146 19.73 -40.63 2.02
C GLY A 146 18.33 -40.02 2.12
N LYS A 147 17.31 -40.83 2.02
CA LYS A 147 15.86 -40.61 2.24
C LYS A 147 15.46 -40.18 3.65
N THR A 148 16.24 -39.39 4.35
CA THR A 148 15.87 -38.87 5.66
C THR A 148 16.21 -37.38 5.73
N GLY A 149 15.17 -36.55 5.59
CA GLY A 149 15.26 -35.11 5.81
C GLY A 149 15.88 -34.80 7.16
N GLY A 150 16.84 -33.86 7.22
CA GLY A 150 17.48 -33.44 8.46
C GLY A 150 16.51 -32.75 9.43
N PRO A 151 16.90 -32.54 10.70
CA PRO A 151 16.04 -31.87 11.68
C PRO A 151 15.52 -30.52 11.27
N GLY A 152 16.27 -29.77 10.45
CA GLY A 152 15.87 -28.48 9.90
C GLY A 152 14.77 -28.55 8.83
N GLU A 153 14.75 -29.60 7.99
CA GLU A 153 13.67 -29.82 7.00
C GLU A 153 12.33 -30.11 7.68
N LYS A 154 12.34 -30.92 8.73
CA LYS A 154 11.13 -31.21 9.51
C LYS A 154 10.59 -29.97 10.19
N GLN A 155 11.44 -29.09 10.72
CA GLN A 155 11.02 -27.86 11.38
C GLN A 155 10.33 -26.90 10.39
N ILE A 156 10.87 -26.73 9.20
CA ILE A 156 10.29 -25.85 8.17
C ILE A 156 8.98 -26.38 7.63
N GLU A 157 8.88 -27.70 7.46
CA GLU A 157 7.62 -28.32 7.05
C GLU A 157 6.54 -28.11 8.11
N LEU A 158 6.90 -28.20 9.39
CA LEU A 158 6.02 -27.87 10.51
C LEU A 158 5.62 -26.40 10.51
N ASP A 159 6.58 -25.47 10.37
CA ASP A 159 6.31 -24.04 10.32
C ASP A 159 5.40 -23.67 9.14
N ARG A 160 5.65 -24.25 7.98
CA ARG A 160 4.83 -24.09 6.77
C ARG A 160 3.40 -24.59 6.99
N ARG A 161 3.25 -25.76 7.65
CA ARG A 161 1.94 -26.31 7.99
C ARG A 161 1.21 -25.41 8.99
N MET A 162 1.89 -24.93 10.01
CA MET A 162 1.32 -24.01 11.01
C MET A 162 0.85 -22.71 10.36
N ILE A 163 1.66 -22.09 9.48
CA ILE A 163 1.29 -20.91 8.70
C ILE A 163 0.06 -21.21 7.84
N GLY A 164 0.04 -22.33 7.11
CA GLY A 164 -1.10 -22.72 6.28
C GLY A 164 -2.40 -22.88 7.08
N VAL A 165 -2.34 -23.48 8.26
CA VAL A 165 -3.49 -23.62 9.17
C VAL A 165 -3.96 -22.25 9.65
N ARG A 166 -3.03 -21.37 10.03
CA ARG A 166 -3.36 -20.01 10.50
C ARG A 166 -4.00 -19.17 9.39
N MET A 167 -3.44 -19.19 8.19
CA MET A 167 -4.01 -18.51 7.02
C MET A 167 -5.44 -18.98 6.72
N LYS A 168 -5.71 -20.28 6.80
CA LYS A 168 -7.06 -20.82 6.63
C LYS A 168 -8.02 -20.27 7.69
N GLN A 169 -7.62 -20.28 8.96
CA GLN A 169 -8.43 -19.72 10.06
C GLN A 169 -8.75 -18.24 9.84
N LEU A 170 -7.77 -17.43 9.40
CA LEU A 170 -7.95 -16.01 9.12
C LEU A 170 -8.92 -15.79 7.96
N ARG A 171 -8.78 -16.53 6.85
CA ARG A 171 -9.70 -16.47 5.71
C ARG A 171 -11.13 -16.83 6.11
N ASP A 172 -11.31 -17.83 6.97
CA ASP A 172 -12.64 -18.22 7.46
C ASP A 172 -13.26 -17.13 8.36
N GLN A 173 -12.45 -16.47 9.19
CA GLN A 173 -12.91 -15.33 10.01
C GLN A 173 -13.30 -14.13 9.13
N LEU A 174 -12.49 -13.77 8.15
CA LEU A 174 -12.77 -12.69 7.20
C LEU A 174 -14.04 -12.97 6.39
N LYS A 175 -14.26 -14.21 5.93
CA LYS A 175 -15.51 -14.60 5.25
C LYS A 175 -16.75 -14.40 6.14
N ARG A 176 -16.65 -14.65 7.44
CA ARG A 176 -17.78 -14.42 8.37
C ARG A 176 -18.07 -12.92 8.53
N LEU A 177 -17.03 -12.08 8.64
CA LEU A 177 -17.17 -10.63 8.71
C LEU A 177 -17.77 -10.05 7.43
N ALA A 178 -17.32 -10.51 6.25
CA ALA A 178 -17.88 -10.11 4.97
C ALA A 178 -19.40 -10.40 4.88
N ARG A 179 -19.85 -11.58 5.29
CA ARG A 179 -21.29 -11.92 5.33
C ARG A 179 -22.09 -11.01 6.24
N GLN A 180 -21.54 -10.60 7.38
CA GLN A 180 -22.20 -9.65 8.29
C GLN A 180 -22.34 -8.27 7.65
N ARG A 181 -21.30 -7.80 6.94
CA ARG A 181 -21.36 -6.53 6.18
C ARG A 181 -22.40 -6.58 5.06
N ASP A 182 -22.45 -7.67 4.28
CA ASP A 182 -23.46 -7.84 3.24
C ASP A 182 -24.89 -7.72 3.77
N THR A 183 -25.15 -8.29 4.95
CA THR A 183 -26.45 -8.18 5.60
C THR A 183 -26.76 -6.74 5.99
N GLN A 184 -25.78 -6.02 6.55
CA GLN A 184 -25.93 -4.61 6.92
C GLN A 184 -26.11 -3.71 5.68
N ARG A 185 -25.39 -3.99 4.58
CA ARG A 185 -25.49 -3.26 3.30
C ARG A 185 -26.88 -3.43 2.68
N ARG A 186 -27.40 -4.66 2.61
CA ARG A 186 -28.78 -4.93 2.12
C ARG A 186 -29.86 -4.17 2.90
N SER A 187 -29.63 -3.93 4.18
CA SER A 187 -30.54 -3.12 4.98
C SER A 187 -30.45 -1.62 4.65
N ARG A 188 -29.24 -1.12 4.29
CA ARG A 188 -29.00 0.27 3.82
C ARG A 188 -29.53 0.51 2.41
N SER A 189 -29.34 -0.42 1.49
CA SER A 189 -29.85 -0.36 0.12
C SER A 189 -31.39 -0.23 0.02
N ARG A 190 -32.11 -0.63 1.07
CA ARG A 190 -33.56 -0.42 1.15
C ARG A 190 -33.98 1.02 1.50
N SER A 191 -33.03 1.88 1.88
CA SER A 191 -33.31 3.26 2.31
C SER A 191 -33.06 4.30 1.22
N ASP A 192 -32.81 3.90 -0.03
CA ASP A 192 -32.59 4.77 -1.20
C ASP A 192 -31.45 5.81 -1.01
N THR A 193 -30.55 5.57 -0.05
CA THR A 193 -29.46 6.50 0.25
C THR A 193 -28.26 6.19 -0.64
N LEU A 194 -27.89 7.13 -1.48
CA LEU A 194 -26.72 7.02 -2.37
C LEU A 194 -25.43 6.89 -1.56
N SER A 195 -24.50 6.09 -2.08
CA SER A 195 -23.18 5.82 -1.51
C SER A 195 -22.07 6.43 -2.38
N VAL A 196 -21.17 7.17 -1.76
CA VAL A 196 -20.04 7.83 -2.42
C VAL A 196 -18.75 7.36 -1.78
N SER A 197 -17.81 6.83 -2.57
CA SER A 197 -16.53 6.35 -2.06
C SER A 197 -15.38 7.25 -2.53
N LEU A 198 -14.53 7.68 -1.59
CA LEU A 198 -13.33 8.43 -1.89
C LEU A 198 -12.20 7.45 -2.21
N VAL A 199 -11.66 7.52 -3.42
CA VAL A 199 -10.52 6.72 -3.88
C VAL A 199 -9.39 7.64 -4.34
N GLY A 200 -8.18 7.14 -4.46
CA GLY A 200 -7.06 7.93 -4.94
C GLY A 200 -5.74 7.54 -4.28
N TYR A 201 -4.68 8.12 -4.79
CA TYR A 201 -3.32 7.83 -4.32
C TYR A 201 -3.15 8.18 -2.84
N THR A 202 -2.19 7.53 -2.17
CA THR A 202 -1.88 7.87 -0.77
C THR A 202 -1.43 9.33 -0.67
N ASN A 203 -1.79 9.98 0.42
CA ASN A 203 -1.51 11.41 0.66
C ASN A 203 -2.17 12.41 -0.34
N ALA A 204 -3.10 12.01 -1.20
CA ALA A 204 -3.85 12.95 -2.06
C ALA A 204 -4.85 13.84 -1.29
N GLY A 205 -5.03 13.61 0.02
CA GLY A 205 -5.92 14.39 0.88
C GLY A 205 -7.33 13.84 1.02
N LYS A 206 -7.56 12.54 0.73
CA LYS A 206 -8.88 11.87 0.86
C LYS A 206 -9.51 12.07 2.25
N SER A 207 -8.79 11.75 3.29
CA SER A 207 -9.29 11.85 4.67
C SER A 207 -9.54 13.30 5.09
N THR A 208 -8.77 14.27 4.58
CA THR A 208 -9.00 15.70 4.79
C THR A 208 -10.29 16.12 4.11
N LEU A 209 -10.49 15.74 2.85
CA LEU A 209 -11.72 16.01 2.10
C LEU A 209 -12.93 15.33 2.78
N PHE A 210 -12.80 14.06 3.17
CA PHE A 210 -13.84 13.33 3.89
C PHE A 210 -14.26 14.04 5.18
N ASN A 211 -13.30 14.48 5.99
CA ASN A 211 -13.58 15.23 7.21
C ASN A 211 -14.32 16.54 6.94
N ARG A 212 -13.95 17.22 5.85
CA ARG A 212 -14.58 18.47 5.45
C ARG A 212 -16.04 18.24 5.04
N LEU A 213 -16.27 17.26 4.18
CA LEU A 213 -17.61 16.91 3.68
C LEU A 213 -18.54 16.40 4.78
N THR A 214 -18.02 15.57 5.70
CA THR A 214 -18.83 14.93 6.74
C THR A 214 -18.84 15.68 8.07
N ARG A 215 -18.14 16.82 8.17
CA ARG A 215 -17.90 17.57 9.43
C ARG A 215 -17.33 16.67 10.54
N ALA A 216 -16.62 15.62 10.16
CA ALA A 216 -16.00 14.68 11.08
C ALA A 216 -14.63 15.18 11.55
N LYS A 217 -14.12 14.57 12.64
CA LYS A 217 -12.76 14.74 13.14
C LYS A 217 -12.02 13.40 13.07
N SER A 218 -12.05 12.75 11.90
CA SER A 218 -11.24 11.55 11.68
C SER A 218 -9.76 11.94 11.58
N TYR A 219 -8.88 11.02 11.95
CA TYR A 219 -7.45 11.27 11.88
C TYR A 219 -7.03 11.50 10.42
N ALA A 220 -6.57 12.70 10.14
CA ALA A 220 -5.94 13.06 8.87
C ALA A 220 -4.55 13.60 9.21
N ALA A 221 -3.52 13.05 8.59
CA ALA A 221 -2.14 13.45 8.79
C ALA A 221 -1.41 13.43 7.46
N ASP A 222 -0.37 14.24 7.35
CA ASP A 222 0.55 14.23 6.21
C ASP A 222 1.49 13.01 6.31
N GLN A 223 0.89 11.84 6.24
CA GLN A 223 1.55 10.53 6.31
C GLN A 223 0.89 9.58 5.33
N LEU A 224 1.71 8.71 4.73
CA LEU A 224 1.20 7.67 3.86
C LEU A 224 0.34 6.68 4.65
N PHE A 225 -0.77 6.24 4.05
CA PHE A 225 -1.73 5.33 4.66
C PHE A 225 -2.29 5.82 6.01
N ALA A 226 -2.64 7.11 6.11
CA ALA A 226 -3.27 7.68 7.30
C ALA A 226 -4.59 6.95 7.65
N THR A 227 -5.34 6.53 6.62
CA THR A 227 -6.54 5.70 6.73
C THR A 227 -6.27 4.32 6.18
N LEU A 228 -6.46 3.28 6.99
CA LEU A 228 -6.43 1.88 6.59
C LEU A 228 -7.82 1.25 6.70
N ASP A 229 -8.51 1.50 7.80
CA ASP A 229 -9.86 1.01 8.05
C ASP A 229 -10.88 1.96 7.40
N THR A 230 -11.73 1.44 6.52
CA THR A 230 -12.78 2.24 5.88
C THR A 230 -13.70 2.87 6.90
N THR A 231 -13.93 4.16 6.77
CA THR A 231 -14.85 4.91 7.62
C THR A 231 -15.99 5.43 6.76
N ALA A 232 -17.22 5.01 7.05
CA ALA A 232 -18.42 5.49 6.37
C ALA A 232 -19.22 6.43 7.27
N ARG A 233 -19.68 7.56 6.74
CA ARG A 233 -20.50 8.56 7.44
C ARG A 233 -21.55 9.17 6.53
N ARG A 234 -22.66 9.61 7.13
CA ARG A 234 -23.65 10.43 6.41
C ARG A 234 -23.08 11.82 6.15
N CYS A 235 -23.25 12.26 4.93
CA CYS A 235 -22.93 13.61 4.47
C CYS A 235 -24.22 14.28 4.01
N TRP A 236 -24.49 15.49 4.50
CA TRP A 236 -25.65 16.29 4.17
C TRP A 236 -25.31 17.10 2.92
N ILE A 237 -26.08 16.93 1.84
CA ILE A 237 -25.94 17.70 0.61
C ILE A 237 -26.92 18.87 0.61
N SER A 238 -28.16 18.62 1.03
CA SER A 238 -29.20 19.61 1.20
C SER A 238 -30.08 19.23 2.39
N ASP A 239 -31.09 20.05 2.68
CA ASP A 239 -32.03 19.76 3.79
C ASP A 239 -32.81 18.46 3.59
N GLU A 240 -32.98 18.02 2.35
CA GLU A 240 -33.75 16.82 1.98
C GLU A 240 -32.87 15.65 1.53
N GLU A 241 -31.58 15.88 1.21
CA GLU A 241 -30.71 14.88 0.60
C GLU A 241 -29.48 14.58 1.44
N THR A 242 -29.31 13.31 1.71
CA THR A 242 -28.10 12.78 2.37
C THR A 242 -27.49 11.66 1.56
N VAL A 243 -26.16 11.59 1.56
CA VAL A 243 -25.39 10.48 0.99
C VAL A 243 -24.54 9.82 2.08
N VAL A 244 -24.16 8.59 1.88
CA VAL A 244 -23.14 7.93 2.72
C VAL A 244 -21.79 8.08 2.01
N ALA A 245 -20.91 8.91 2.59
CA ALA A 245 -19.53 9.01 2.13
C ALA A 245 -18.67 7.99 2.86
N SER A 246 -17.72 7.36 2.14
CA SER A 246 -16.72 6.45 2.69
C SER A 246 -15.31 6.91 2.35
N ASP A 247 -14.43 6.97 3.37
CA ASP A 247 -13.00 7.17 3.22
C ASP A 247 -12.30 5.82 3.14
N THR A 248 -11.48 5.61 2.11
CA THR A 248 -10.82 4.33 1.84
C THR A 248 -9.31 4.41 2.00
N VAL A 249 -8.66 3.25 2.05
CA VAL A 249 -7.19 3.17 2.01
C VAL A 249 -6.64 3.84 0.76
N GLY A 250 -5.53 4.58 0.91
CA GLY A 250 -4.83 5.16 -0.24
C GLY A 250 -4.10 4.10 -1.04
N PHE A 251 -4.13 4.23 -2.35
CA PHE A 251 -3.33 3.40 -3.24
C PHE A 251 -1.90 3.94 -3.37
N ILE A 252 -0.97 3.08 -3.68
CA ILE A 252 0.44 3.42 -3.89
C ILE A 252 1.01 2.51 -4.98
N ARG A 253 2.01 3.00 -5.67
CA ARG A 253 2.73 2.23 -6.68
C ARG A 253 3.30 0.93 -6.09
N GLY A 254 3.20 -0.15 -6.84
CA GLY A 254 3.71 -1.46 -6.42
C GLY A 254 3.04 -2.00 -5.16
N LEU A 255 1.76 -1.65 -4.93
CA LEU A 255 0.97 -2.25 -3.86
C LEU A 255 0.95 -3.77 -4.03
N PRO A 256 1.41 -4.56 -3.06
CA PRO A 256 1.45 -6.01 -3.20
C PRO A 256 0.06 -6.60 -3.46
N HIS A 257 -0.06 -7.48 -4.47
CA HIS A 257 -1.34 -8.15 -4.77
C HIS A 257 -1.95 -8.87 -3.57
N GLN A 258 -1.09 -9.44 -2.69
CA GLN A 258 -1.56 -10.07 -1.45
C GLN A 258 -2.30 -9.07 -0.55
N LEU A 259 -1.87 -7.80 -0.54
CA LEU A 259 -2.58 -6.73 0.18
C LEU A 259 -3.88 -6.37 -0.50
N VAL A 260 -3.91 -6.20 -1.82
CA VAL A 260 -5.15 -5.93 -2.57
C VAL A 260 -6.17 -7.03 -2.30
N GLU A 261 -5.76 -8.30 -2.36
CA GLU A 261 -6.63 -9.44 -2.09
C GLU A 261 -7.09 -9.49 -0.61
N ALA A 262 -6.18 -9.26 0.34
CA ALA A 262 -6.51 -9.23 1.75
C ALA A 262 -7.48 -8.09 2.11
N PHE A 263 -7.33 -6.91 1.48
CA PHE A 263 -8.19 -5.74 1.68
C PHE A 263 -9.41 -5.69 0.75
N LYS A 264 -9.64 -6.73 -0.06
CA LYS A 264 -10.78 -6.78 -0.98
C LYS A 264 -12.12 -6.50 -0.29
N SER A 265 -12.31 -7.00 0.93
CA SER A 265 -13.54 -6.74 1.68
C SER A 265 -13.66 -5.29 2.20
N THR A 266 -12.54 -4.59 2.38
CA THR A 266 -12.50 -3.17 2.71
C THR A 266 -12.76 -2.32 1.47
N LEU A 267 -12.26 -2.78 0.31
CA LEU A 267 -12.49 -2.17 -0.99
C LEU A 267 -13.88 -2.51 -1.58
N ASP A 268 -14.60 -3.45 -0.99
CA ASP A 268 -15.98 -3.81 -1.37
C ASP A 268 -16.94 -2.60 -1.33
N GLU A 269 -16.70 -1.64 -0.44
CA GLU A 269 -17.49 -0.40 -0.41
C GLU A 269 -17.24 0.48 -1.64
N THR A 270 -16.05 0.41 -2.23
CA THR A 270 -15.71 1.08 -3.50
C THR A 270 -16.41 0.41 -4.68
N VAL A 271 -16.38 -0.92 -4.74
CA VAL A 271 -17.02 -1.71 -5.82
C VAL A 271 -18.55 -1.51 -5.86
N HIS A 272 -19.16 -1.23 -4.72
CA HIS A 272 -20.60 -1.11 -4.59
C HIS A 272 -21.07 0.34 -4.38
N ALA A 273 -20.17 1.32 -4.55
CA ALA A 273 -20.53 2.71 -4.49
C ALA A 273 -21.32 3.13 -5.75
N ASP A 274 -22.23 4.10 -5.59
CA ASP A 274 -22.96 4.70 -6.71
C ASP A 274 -22.10 5.72 -7.45
N LEU A 275 -21.08 6.28 -6.77
CA LEU A 275 -20.16 7.27 -7.31
C LEU A 275 -18.78 7.16 -6.63
N LEU A 276 -17.72 7.28 -7.40
CA LEU A 276 -16.36 7.46 -6.91
C LEU A 276 -15.93 8.92 -6.98
N LEU A 277 -15.35 9.42 -5.90
CA LEU A 277 -14.57 10.65 -5.91
C LEU A 277 -13.09 10.27 -5.98
N HIS A 278 -12.51 10.33 -7.17
CA HIS A 278 -11.10 10.03 -7.38
C HIS A 278 -10.27 11.26 -7.03
N VAL A 279 -9.75 11.28 -5.80
CA VAL A 279 -8.98 12.41 -5.26
C VAL A 279 -7.54 12.35 -5.74
N VAL A 280 -7.10 13.44 -6.37
CA VAL A 280 -5.79 13.60 -7.00
C VAL A 280 -5.10 14.81 -6.37
N ASP A 281 -3.81 14.72 -6.06
CA ASP A 281 -3.01 15.87 -5.63
C ASP A 281 -2.69 16.74 -6.86
N ALA A 282 -3.33 17.92 -6.97
CA ALA A 282 -3.14 18.83 -8.08
C ALA A 282 -1.71 19.37 -8.18
N SER A 283 -0.99 19.41 -7.05
CA SER A 283 0.39 19.91 -6.98
C SER A 283 1.45 18.86 -7.37
N SER A 284 1.05 17.58 -7.50
CA SER A 284 1.98 16.51 -7.86
C SER A 284 2.41 16.59 -9.32
N SER A 285 3.72 16.54 -9.58
CA SER A 285 4.29 16.51 -10.93
C SER A 285 4.04 15.19 -11.65
N VAL A 286 3.75 14.10 -10.90
CA VAL A 286 3.50 12.74 -11.40
C VAL A 286 2.03 12.33 -11.27
N ARG A 287 1.11 13.29 -11.16
CA ARG A 287 -0.32 13.03 -10.94
C ARG A 287 -0.96 12.10 -11.97
N GLU A 288 -0.53 12.19 -13.25
CA GLU A 288 -1.07 11.34 -14.33
C GLU A 288 -0.68 9.87 -14.12
N ASP A 289 0.56 9.62 -13.67
CA ASP A 289 1.03 8.27 -13.31
C ASP A 289 0.26 7.75 -12.10
N GLN A 290 0.03 8.61 -11.10
CA GLN A 290 -0.77 8.26 -9.90
C GLN A 290 -2.22 7.93 -10.26
N ILE A 291 -2.84 8.69 -11.19
CA ILE A 291 -4.19 8.38 -11.70
C ILE A 291 -4.20 7.02 -12.38
N SER A 292 -3.19 6.74 -13.21
CA SER A 292 -3.08 5.46 -13.92
C SER A 292 -2.92 4.28 -12.96
N GLU A 293 -2.10 4.41 -11.91
CA GLU A 293 -1.93 3.39 -10.87
C GLU A 293 -3.25 3.12 -10.10
N VAL A 294 -3.97 4.18 -9.75
CA VAL A 294 -5.28 4.05 -9.08
C VAL A 294 -6.28 3.33 -9.99
N ASN A 295 -6.34 3.71 -11.27
CA ASN A 295 -7.24 3.08 -12.24
C ASN A 295 -6.91 1.58 -12.43
N ALA A 296 -5.62 1.21 -12.46
CA ALA A 296 -5.22 -0.19 -12.53
C ALA A 296 -5.70 -1.01 -11.33
N VAL A 297 -5.66 -0.43 -10.11
CA VAL A 297 -6.21 -1.11 -8.92
C VAL A 297 -7.73 -1.15 -8.97
N LEU A 298 -8.42 -0.11 -9.43
CA LEU A 298 -9.88 -0.11 -9.60
C LEU A 298 -10.33 -1.21 -10.59
N GLU A 299 -9.60 -1.41 -11.68
CA GLU A 299 -9.84 -2.51 -12.63
C GLU A 299 -9.62 -3.88 -11.96
N GLU A 300 -8.53 -4.06 -11.19
CA GLU A 300 -8.22 -5.32 -10.47
C GLU A 300 -9.33 -5.72 -9.49
N ILE A 301 -9.94 -4.73 -8.82
CA ILE A 301 -11.06 -4.97 -7.89
C ILE A 301 -12.44 -4.95 -8.56
N LYS A 302 -12.52 -4.71 -9.87
CA LYS A 302 -13.76 -4.60 -10.66
C LYS A 302 -14.66 -3.43 -10.24
N ALA A 303 -14.05 -2.29 -10.00
CA ALA A 303 -14.73 -1.02 -9.69
C ALA A 303 -14.59 0.01 -10.82
N ASP A 304 -14.03 -0.36 -11.96
CA ASP A 304 -13.81 0.46 -13.15
C ASP A 304 -15.11 0.89 -13.86
N ASP A 305 -16.18 0.11 -13.71
CA ASP A 305 -17.51 0.44 -14.22
C ASP A 305 -18.28 1.45 -13.33
N VAL A 306 -17.82 1.73 -12.11
CA VAL A 306 -18.47 2.70 -11.22
C VAL A 306 -18.22 4.13 -11.73
N PRO A 307 -19.27 4.97 -11.89
CA PRO A 307 -19.08 6.36 -12.29
C PRO A 307 -18.08 7.08 -11.38
N ALA A 308 -17.16 7.86 -11.95
CA ALA A 308 -16.13 8.56 -11.19
C ALA A 308 -16.04 10.03 -11.57
N ILE A 309 -15.79 10.89 -10.58
CA ILE A 309 -15.45 12.30 -10.74
C ILE A 309 -14.01 12.48 -10.25
N LEU A 310 -13.16 13.10 -11.09
CA LEU A 310 -11.82 13.51 -10.67
C LEU A 310 -11.91 14.71 -9.73
N VAL A 311 -11.29 14.60 -8.56
CA VAL A 311 -11.22 15.69 -7.58
C VAL A 311 -9.76 16.12 -7.43
N TYR A 312 -9.37 17.16 -8.16
CA TYR A 312 -8.06 17.78 -8.07
C TYR A 312 -7.99 18.61 -6.77
N ASN A 313 -7.44 18.00 -5.74
CA ASN A 313 -7.31 18.58 -4.40
C ASN A 313 -5.95 19.28 -4.23
N LYS A 314 -5.80 20.06 -3.18
CA LYS A 314 -4.60 20.84 -2.84
C LYS A 314 -4.27 21.94 -3.85
N ILE A 315 -5.28 22.56 -4.46
CA ILE A 315 -5.07 23.71 -5.35
C ILE A 315 -4.43 24.89 -4.62
N ASP A 316 -4.54 24.97 -3.29
CA ASP A 316 -3.85 25.92 -2.43
C ASP A 316 -2.31 25.90 -2.57
N ASN A 317 -1.75 24.79 -3.07
CA ASN A 317 -0.32 24.63 -3.39
C ASN A 317 -0.01 24.93 -4.88
N THR A 318 -0.97 25.44 -5.63
CA THR A 318 -0.85 25.67 -7.08
C THR A 318 -1.37 27.07 -7.44
N ALA A 319 -1.28 27.44 -8.70
CA ALA A 319 -1.91 28.65 -9.24
C ALA A 319 -3.33 28.38 -9.83
N LEU A 320 -3.89 27.19 -9.58
CA LEU A 320 -5.22 26.81 -10.06
C LEU A 320 -6.31 27.44 -9.18
N GLU A 321 -7.41 27.83 -9.81
CA GLU A 321 -8.58 28.34 -9.11
C GLU A 321 -9.65 27.23 -8.94
N PRO A 322 -10.56 27.36 -7.96
CA PRO A 322 -11.70 26.46 -7.81
C PRO A 322 -12.56 26.43 -9.06
N GLU A 323 -12.77 25.27 -9.66
CA GLU A 323 -13.53 25.11 -10.91
C GLU A 323 -14.27 23.77 -10.94
N ILE A 324 -15.39 23.76 -11.71
CA ILE A 324 -16.12 22.54 -12.06
C ILE A 324 -16.06 22.35 -13.57
N VAL A 325 -15.26 21.40 -14.02
CA VAL A 325 -15.21 20.97 -15.42
C VAL A 325 -16.34 19.99 -15.69
N ARG A 326 -17.10 20.20 -16.76
CA ARG A 326 -18.26 19.38 -17.12
C ARG A 326 -18.08 18.65 -18.43
N HIS A 327 -18.74 17.51 -18.56
CA HIS A 327 -18.97 16.84 -19.84
C HIS A 327 -19.93 17.64 -20.73
N PRO A 328 -19.97 17.36 -22.03
CA PRO A 328 -20.94 18.02 -22.96
C PRO A 328 -22.40 17.84 -22.54
N ASP A 329 -22.73 16.78 -21.80
CA ASP A 329 -24.06 16.51 -21.27
C ASP A 329 -24.37 17.23 -19.94
N GLY A 330 -23.44 18.08 -19.46
CA GLY A 330 -23.58 18.89 -18.27
C GLY A 330 -23.16 18.19 -16.96
N ARG A 331 -22.89 16.89 -16.97
CA ARG A 331 -22.43 16.16 -15.77
C ARG A 331 -21.02 16.60 -15.37
N PRO A 332 -20.70 16.67 -14.06
CA PRO A 332 -19.35 16.97 -13.61
C PRO A 332 -18.37 15.89 -14.10
N LYS A 333 -17.24 16.32 -14.67
CA LYS A 333 -16.12 15.47 -15.07
C LYS A 333 -14.98 15.57 -14.07
N ALA A 334 -14.67 16.80 -13.66
CA ALA A 334 -13.62 17.08 -12.70
C ALA A 334 -13.98 18.32 -11.88
N VAL A 335 -13.47 18.37 -10.65
CA VAL A 335 -13.57 19.52 -9.76
C VAL A 335 -12.20 19.87 -9.20
N PHE A 336 -11.92 21.15 -9.04
CA PHE A 336 -10.69 21.69 -8.48
C PHE A 336 -11.01 22.30 -7.11
N VAL A 337 -10.38 21.79 -6.06
CA VAL A 337 -10.73 22.14 -4.68
C VAL A 337 -9.50 22.20 -3.78
N SER A 338 -9.64 22.89 -2.66
CA SER A 338 -8.76 22.74 -1.50
C SER A 338 -9.53 22.22 -0.30
N ALA A 339 -9.31 20.95 0.06
CA ALA A 339 -9.87 20.38 1.27
C ALA A 339 -9.34 21.08 2.54
N LEU A 340 -8.19 21.73 2.47
CA LEU A 340 -7.57 22.46 3.58
C LEU A 340 -8.27 23.81 3.80
N THR A 341 -8.38 24.66 2.77
CA THR A 341 -9.01 25.99 2.88
C THR A 341 -10.53 25.92 2.84
N GLY A 342 -11.09 24.96 2.10
CA GLY A 342 -12.53 24.75 1.95
C GLY A 342 -13.12 25.41 0.68
N GLU A 343 -12.24 25.73 -0.23
CA GLU A 343 -12.57 26.22 -1.57
C GLU A 343 -12.87 25.07 -2.52
#